data_52a6f14fbd854dad1e4126d8ed37220e
#
_entry.id   52a6f14fbd854dad1e4126d8ed37220e
#
_cell.length_a   1.000
_cell.length_b   1.000
_cell.length_c   1.000
_cell.angle_alpha   90.00
_cell.angle_beta   90.00
_cell.angle_gamma   90.00
#
_symmetry.space_group_name_H-M   'P 1'
#
loop_
_entity.id
_entity.type
_entity.pdbx_description
1 polymer ?
#
loop_
_entity_poly.entity_id
_entity_poly.type
_entity_poly.pdbx_seq_one_letter_code
_entity_poly.pdbx_strand_id
1 'polypeptide(L)'
;MNQSSIQSLTGYDLWQAGIQLFDYRQAANPIRAGLTEPIPLHQWSPELHASGPTAILPLDLSEQLGCPGPATSPALAAHFLRLLAGEGIKPSANATSSLFYVLSGSGQLLRPAIPGDSALELSWSSGDLFVLPAGPDPLLQAKTESILYWVHDGPLLTYLGVEANQPRFQASHYPSERLEAELQNLLADPSSARSNRLSILLAHEDLSASRTVTHTLWAMLGLVPDGASQPPHRHQSVALDLIVDCDPGCYTLVGKELDSDGRIRDAERIDWQAGGAFITPPGLWHGHVNESGRMARLLPIQDAGLHTYLRSLDIRFSGSNV
;
A
#
# COMPACT_ATOMS: atom_id res chain seq x y z
N MET A 1 -40.22 -31.75 14.02
CA MET A 1 -39.66 -30.83 15.04
C MET A 1 -38.58 -31.58 15.80
N ASN A 2 -37.32 -31.47 15.36
CA ASN A 2 -36.19 -32.03 16.09
C ASN A 2 -35.62 -30.92 16.97
N GLN A 3 -35.94 -30.97 18.25
CA GLN A 3 -35.20 -30.25 19.28
C GLN A 3 -33.85 -30.96 19.42
N SER A 4 -32.80 -30.44 18.79
CA SER A 4 -31.43 -30.81 19.16
C SER A 4 -31.20 -30.26 20.56
N SER A 5 -31.14 -31.15 21.55
CA SER A 5 -30.73 -30.86 22.90
C SER A 5 -29.29 -30.29 22.87
N ILE A 6 -29.17 -29.00 23.16
CA ILE A 6 -27.88 -28.40 23.47
C ILE A 6 -27.45 -29.06 24.81
N GLN A 7 -26.59 -30.06 24.75
CA GLN A 7 -25.89 -30.55 25.92
C GLN A 7 -25.05 -29.39 26.49
N SER A 8 -25.28 -28.99 27.74
CA SER A 8 -24.42 -28.06 28.42
C SER A 8 -23.03 -28.71 28.56
N LEU A 9 -22.05 -28.21 27.84
CA LEU A 9 -20.67 -28.65 27.99
C LEU A 9 -20.19 -28.32 29.38
N THR A 10 -19.48 -29.24 30.03
CA THR A 10 -18.79 -29.00 31.30
C THR A 10 -17.64 -28.02 31.08
N GLY A 11 -17.16 -27.33 32.09
CA GLY A 11 -16.04 -26.38 31.93
C GLY A 11 -14.79 -27.03 31.31
N TYR A 12 -14.54 -28.30 31.53
CA TYR A 12 -13.44 -29.05 30.91
C TYR A 12 -13.66 -29.27 29.40
N ASP A 13 -14.89 -29.62 29.01
CA ASP A 13 -15.25 -29.85 27.60
C ASP A 13 -15.16 -28.54 26.77
N LEU A 14 -15.48 -27.39 27.35
CA LEU A 14 -15.35 -26.07 26.72
C LEU A 14 -13.89 -25.74 26.35
N TRP A 15 -12.91 -26.10 27.22
CA TRP A 15 -11.48 -25.86 26.94
C TRP A 15 -10.92 -26.76 25.85
N GLN A 16 -11.55 -27.88 25.58
CA GLN A 16 -11.17 -28.80 24.50
C GLN A 16 -12.00 -28.65 23.24
N ALA A 17 -13.07 -27.87 23.30
CA ALA A 17 -13.90 -27.59 22.13
C ALA A 17 -13.08 -26.84 21.06
N GLY A 18 -13.10 -27.34 19.84
CA GLY A 18 -12.42 -26.73 18.71
C GLY A 18 -10.92 -27.05 18.56
N ILE A 19 -10.34 -27.87 19.46
CA ILE A 19 -8.97 -28.34 19.26
C ILE A 19 -8.87 -29.21 18.01
N GLN A 20 -7.88 -28.90 17.16
CA GLN A 20 -7.49 -29.72 16.02
C GLN A 20 -5.98 -29.97 16.08
N LEU A 21 -5.57 -31.20 15.82
CA LEU A 21 -4.17 -31.61 15.83
C LEU A 21 -3.83 -32.23 14.47
N PHE A 22 -2.80 -31.70 13.84
CA PHE A 22 -2.37 -32.13 12.51
C PHE A 22 -0.95 -32.69 12.54
N ASP A 23 -0.67 -33.65 11.66
CA ASP A 23 0.71 -34.05 11.38
C ASP A 23 1.43 -32.87 10.70
N TYR A 24 2.47 -32.35 11.37
CA TYR A 24 3.26 -31.22 10.87
C TYR A 24 3.77 -31.41 9.44
N ARG A 25 4.18 -32.63 9.09
CA ARG A 25 4.70 -32.95 7.75
C ARG A 25 3.69 -32.72 6.63
N GLN A 26 2.40 -32.79 6.95
CA GLN A 26 1.29 -32.61 6.00
C GLN A 26 0.68 -31.22 6.06
N ALA A 27 0.73 -30.57 7.21
CA ALA A 27 -0.02 -29.33 7.51
C ALA A 27 0.86 -28.09 7.64
N ALA A 28 2.20 -28.19 7.46
CA ALA A 28 3.13 -27.10 7.77
C ALA A 28 3.02 -25.86 6.87
N ASN A 29 2.39 -25.95 5.71
CA ASN A 29 2.27 -24.81 4.78
C ASN A 29 0.83 -24.69 4.25
N PRO A 30 -0.04 -23.96 4.95
CA PRO A 30 -1.45 -23.79 4.56
C PRO A 30 -1.63 -23.06 3.22
N ILE A 31 -0.76 -22.10 2.87
CA ILE A 31 -0.84 -21.41 1.56
C ILE A 31 -0.54 -22.42 0.44
N ARG A 32 0.53 -23.18 0.55
CA ARG A 32 0.86 -24.23 -0.45
C ARG A 32 -0.20 -25.33 -0.54
N ALA A 33 -0.88 -25.61 0.56
CA ALA A 33 -1.96 -26.58 0.61
C ALA A 33 -3.30 -26.04 0.05
N GLY A 34 -3.37 -24.76 -0.34
CA GLY A 34 -4.59 -24.12 -0.82
C GLY A 34 -5.64 -23.88 0.27
N LEU A 35 -5.23 -23.83 1.55
CA LEU A 35 -6.13 -23.52 2.67
C LEU A 35 -6.21 -22.02 2.96
N THR A 36 -5.24 -21.28 2.47
CA THR A 36 -5.17 -19.82 2.57
C THR A 36 -4.84 -19.29 1.18
N GLU A 37 -5.73 -18.47 0.64
CA GLU A 37 -5.57 -17.91 -0.70
C GLU A 37 -4.36 -16.97 -0.77
N PRO A 38 -3.53 -17.08 -1.81
CA PRO A 38 -2.46 -16.14 -2.04
C PRO A 38 -3.02 -14.77 -2.43
N ILE A 39 -2.29 -13.71 -2.11
CA ILE A 39 -2.63 -12.37 -2.59
C ILE A 39 -2.52 -12.37 -4.12
N PRO A 40 -3.58 -12.01 -4.86
CA PRO A 40 -3.57 -12.03 -6.32
C PRO A 40 -2.80 -10.85 -6.90
N LEU A 41 -2.34 -11.00 -8.13
CA LEU A 41 -2.00 -9.88 -8.99
C LEU A 41 -3.30 -9.26 -9.48
N HIS A 42 -3.51 -7.96 -9.23
CA HIS A 42 -4.74 -7.27 -9.63
C HIS A 42 -4.45 -5.81 -9.98
N GLN A 43 -5.21 -5.25 -10.92
CA GLN A 43 -5.09 -3.87 -11.36
C GLN A 43 -6.43 -3.17 -11.34
N TRP A 44 -6.43 -1.90 -10.96
CA TRP A 44 -7.58 -1.00 -11.01
C TRP A 44 -7.31 0.13 -12.00
N SER A 45 -8.24 0.30 -12.93
CA SER A 45 -8.22 1.37 -13.92
C SER A 45 -8.52 2.74 -13.28
N PRO A 46 -7.95 3.84 -13.79
CA PRO A 46 -8.31 5.20 -13.39
C PRO A 46 -9.78 5.55 -13.68
N GLU A 47 -10.45 4.80 -14.54
CA GLU A 47 -11.89 4.97 -14.81
C GLU A 47 -12.73 4.82 -13.54
N LEU A 48 -12.26 4.06 -12.54
CA LEU A 48 -12.93 3.89 -11.25
C LEU A 48 -13.25 5.23 -10.57
N HIS A 49 -12.36 6.20 -10.72
CA HIS A 49 -12.50 7.53 -10.08
C HIS A 49 -12.71 8.67 -11.06
N ALA A 50 -12.76 8.42 -12.38
CA ALA A 50 -12.82 9.45 -13.41
C ALA A 50 -14.13 10.25 -13.42
N SER A 51 -15.23 9.71 -12.89
CA SER A 51 -16.53 10.40 -12.86
C SER A 51 -17.44 9.90 -11.74
N GLY A 52 -18.43 10.71 -11.38
CA GLY A 52 -19.44 10.39 -10.38
C GLY A 52 -19.44 11.33 -9.17
N PRO A 53 -20.24 11.05 -8.13
CA PRO A 53 -20.32 11.89 -6.93
C PRO A 53 -19.08 11.79 -6.05
N THR A 54 -18.96 12.66 -5.06
CA THR A 54 -18.00 12.51 -3.96
C THR A 54 -18.19 11.15 -3.29
N ALA A 55 -17.11 10.35 -3.23
CA ALA A 55 -17.17 8.98 -2.75
C ALA A 55 -15.81 8.45 -2.29
N ILE A 56 -15.84 7.48 -1.38
CA ILE A 56 -14.74 6.58 -1.07
C ILE A 56 -14.90 5.35 -1.97
N LEU A 57 -13.88 5.04 -2.76
CA LEU A 57 -13.88 3.97 -3.76
C LEU A 57 -12.86 2.91 -3.34
N PRO A 58 -13.28 1.83 -2.65
CA PRO A 58 -12.36 0.83 -2.13
C PRO A 58 -11.75 -0.02 -3.27
N LEU A 59 -10.47 -0.31 -3.15
CA LEU A 59 -9.77 -1.31 -3.96
C LEU A 59 -9.83 -2.66 -3.24
N ASP A 60 -11.02 -3.25 -3.23
CA ASP A 60 -11.37 -4.33 -2.32
C ASP A 60 -11.18 -5.72 -2.95
N LEU A 61 -10.42 -6.56 -2.28
CA LEU A 61 -10.18 -7.97 -2.60
C LEU A 61 -10.56 -8.89 -1.43
N SER A 62 -11.27 -8.37 -0.40
CA SER A 62 -11.56 -9.10 0.83
C SER A 62 -12.33 -10.40 0.59
N GLU A 63 -13.28 -10.42 -0.33
CA GLU A 63 -14.02 -11.63 -0.70
C GLU A 63 -13.10 -12.70 -1.27
N GLN A 64 -12.22 -12.32 -2.21
CA GLN A 64 -11.25 -13.23 -2.83
C GLN A 64 -10.21 -13.73 -1.82
N LEU A 65 -9.81 -12.88 -0.87
CA LEU A 65 -8.83 -13.21 0.17
C LEU A 65 -9.43 -13.95 1.37
N GLY A 66 -10.76 -14.04 1.45
CA GLY A 66 -11.46 -14.63 2.59
C GLY A 66 -11.17 -13.90 3.92
N CYS A 67 -11.00 -12.58 3.88
CA CYS A 67 -10.69 -11.75 5.04
C CYS A 67 -11.75 -10.65 5.26
N PRO A 68 -11.83 -10.05 6.46
CA PRO A 68 -12.71 -8.91 6.70
C PRO A 68 -12.37 -7.73 5.80
N GLY A 69 -13.39 -7.11 5.19
CA GLY A 69 -13.22 -5.99 4.25
C GLY A 69 -13.76 -4.66 4.75
N PRO A 70 -13.48 -3.57 3.98
CA PRO A 70 -12.69 -3.60 2.74
C PRO A 70 -11.19 -3.81 2.98
N ALA A 71 -10.56 -4.65 2.16
CA ALA A 71 -9.14 -4.96 2.24
C ALA A 71 -8.55 -5.18 0.83
N THR A 72 -7.45 -4.49 0.53
CA THR A 72 -6.69 -4.69 -0.72
C THR A 72 -5.70 -5.84 -0.55
N SER A 73 -5.21 -6.01 0.68
CA SER A 73 -4.43 -7.15 1.14
C SER A 73 -4.82 -7.47 2.59
N PRO A 74 -4.41 -8.62 3.16
CA PRO A 74 -4.71 -8.93 4.56
C PRO A 74 -4.24 -7.89 5.57
N ALA A 75 -3.22 -7.08 5.23
CA ALA A 75 -2.67 -6.06 6.12
C ALA A 75 -3.10 -4.62 5.75
N LEU A 76 -3.42 -4.35 4.49
CA LEU A 76 -3.64 -3.00 3.99
C LEU A 76 -4.96 -2.86 3.22
N ALA A 77 -5.60 -1.71 3.36
CA ALA A 77 -6.65 -1.27 2.47
C ALA A 77 -6.23 0.00 1.72
N ALA A 78 -6.50 0.03 0.42
CA ALA A 78 -6.33 1.17 -0.44
C ALA A 78 -7.68 1.64 -1.01
N HIS A 79 -7.81 2.94 -1.21
CA HIS A 79 -9.01 3.57 -1.72
C HIS A 79 -8.65 4.73 -2.62
N PHE A 80 -9.47 4.99 -3.65
CA PHE A 80 -9.52 6.33 -4.22
C PHE A 80 -10.60 7.14 -3.51
N LEU A 81 -10.28 8.40 -3.21
CA LEU A 81 -11.22 9.38 -2.70
C LEU A 81 -11.50 10.37 -3.83
N ARG A 82 -12.72 10.38 -4.33
CA ARG A 82 -13.18 11.40 -5.29
C ARG A 82 -13.98 12.45 -4.54
N LEU A 83 -13.59 13.73 -4.70
CA LEU A 83 -14.26 14.87 -4.11
C LEU A 83 -14.61 15.89 -5.20
N LEU A 84 -15.87 16.25 -5.30
CA LEU A 84 -16.30 17.36 -6.15
C LEU A 84 -15.92 18.70 -5.48
N ALA A 85 -15.76 19.74 -6.30
CA ALA A 85 -15.39 21.06 -5.82
C ALA A 85 -16.41 21.59 -4.78
N GLY A 86 -15.92 22.06 -3.64
CA GLY A 86 -16.73 22.55 -2.53
C GLY A 86 -17.30 21.47 -1.61
N GLU A 87 -17.14 20.19 -1.94
CA GLU A 87 -17.62 19.09 -1.12
C GLU A 87 -16.55 18.55 -0.17
N GLY A 88 -16.99 17.76 0.80
CA GLY A 88 -16.11 17.17 1.81
C GLY A 88 -16.46 15.71 2.09
N ILE A 89 -15.45 14.97 2.57
CA ILE A 89 -15.58 13.56 2.95
C ILE A 89 -14.81 13.30 4.25
N LYS A 90 -15.31 12.35 5.05
CA LYS A 90 -14.65 11.90 6.28
C LYS A 90 -14.22 10.43 6.10
N PRO A 91 -13.01 10.16 5.59
CA PRO A 91 -12.49 8.80 5.56
C PRO A 91 -12.30 8.30 7.00
N SER A 92 -12.90 7.15 7.31
CA SER A 92 -12.89 6.55 8.63
C SER A 92 -12.33 5.13 8.56
N ALA A 93 -11.35 4.82 9.41
CA ALA A 93 -10.79 3.49 9.56
C ALA A 93 -10.22 3.30 10.98
N ASN A 94 -10.41 2.11 11.54
CA ASN A 94 -9.63 1.68 12.70
C ASN A 94 -8.21 1.35 12.23
N ALA A 95 -7.32 2.35 12.24
CA ALA A 95 -5.98 2.23 11.68
C ALA A 95 -4.95 2.94 12.55
N THR A 96 -3.72 2.41 12.60
CA THR A 96 -2.59 3.08 13.26
C THR A 96 -1.84 4.00 12.32
N SER A 97 -2.03 3.81 11.02
CA SER A 97 -1.35 4.52 9.94
C SER A 97 -2.31 4.79 8.80
N SER A 98 -2.44 6.03 8.38
CA SER A 98 -3.14 6.46 7.17
C SER A 98 -2.22 7.33 6.33
N LEU A 99 -2.04 6.96 5.06
CA LEU A 99 -1.27 7.71 4.07
C LEU A 99 -2.21 8.20 2.99
N PHE A 100 -2.10 9.48 2.63
CA PHE A 100 -2.85 10.10 1.55
C PHE A 100 -1.88 10.68 0.53
N TYR A 101 -2.11 10.42 -0.74
CA TYR A 101 -1.43 11.07 -1.86
C TYR A 101 -2.44 11.78 -2.73
N VAL A 102 -2.19 13.04 -3.06
CA VAL A 102 -3.08 13.88 -3.86
C VAL A 102 -2.74 13.71 -5.34
N LEU A 103 -3.53 12.91 -6.05
CA LEU A 103 -3.37 12.74 -7.51
C LEU A 103 -3.70 14.01 -8.26
N SER A 104 -4.79 14.68 -7.88
CA SER A 104 -5.23 15.92 -8.51
C SER A 104 -6.05 16.79 -7.58
N GLY A 105 -6.10 18.09 -7.87
CA GLY A 105 -6.91 19.07 -7.15
C GLY A 105 -6.23 19.69 -5.95
N SER A 106 -7.04 20.37 -5.11
CA SER A 106 -6.58 21.07 -3.92
C SER A 106 -7.69 21.19 -2.89
N GLY A 107 -7.33 21.33 -1.62
CA GLY A 107 -8.29 21.44 -0.53
C GLY A 107 -7.66 21.67 0.83
N GLN A 108 -8.41 21.30 1.86
CA GLN A 108 -8.00 21.39 3.25
C GLN A 108 -8.34 20.11 4.01
N LEU A 109 -7.45 19.73 4.92
CA LEU A 109 -7.67 18.70 5.92
C LEU A 109 -7.91 19.39 7.26
N LEU A 110 -8.96 18.98 7.95
CA LEU A 110 -9.28 19.39 9.32
C LEU A 110 -9.42 18.13 10.17
N ARG A 111 -8.65 18.02 11.24
CA ARG A 111 -8.73 16.92 12.19
C ARG A 111 -8.89 17.45 13.60
N PRO A 112 -9.92 17.03 14.35
CA PRO A 112 -10.12 17.50 15.72
C PRO A 112 -8.92 17.19 16.61
N ALA A 113 -8.70 18.02 17.63
CA ALA A 113 -7.72 17.76 18.67
C ALA A 113 -8.00 16.46 19.42
N ILE A 114 -6.95 15.80 19.87
CA ILE A 114 -7.01 14.71 20.87
C ILE A 114 -6.47 15.22 22.22
N PRO A 115 -6.78 14.59 23.34
CA PRO A 115 -6.23 14.98 24.64
C PRO A 115 -4.70 15.04 24.60
N GLY A 116 -4.12 16.19 24.87
CA GLY A 116 -2.67 16.42 24.87
C GLY A 116 -2.06 16.82 23.52
N ASP A 117 -2.86 16.98 22.45
CA ASP A 117 -2.41 17.43 21.14
C ASP A 117 -3.35 18.49 20.56
N SER A 118 -2.89 19.24 19.57
CA SER A 118 -3.65 20.29 18.88
C SER A 118 -4.50 19.71 17.75
N ALA A 119 -5.54 20.44 17.33
CA ALA A 119 -6.21 20.17 16.07
C ALA A 119 -5.21 20.28 14.91
N LEU A 120 -5.35 19.43 13.89
CA LEU A 120 -4.53 19.48 12.69
C LEU A 120 -5.30 20.19 11.57
N GLU A 121 -4.63 21.15 10.97
CA GLU A 121 -5.09 21.83 9.76
C GLU A 121 -3.98 21.78 8.71
N LEU A 122 -4.33 21.35 7.51
CA LEU A 122 -3.38 21.26 6.40
C LEU A 122 -4.08 21.69 5.11
N SER A 123 -3.47 22.63 4.37
CA SER A 123 -3.83 22.86 2.96
C SER A 123 -3.03 21.91 2.10
N TRP A 124 -3.69 21.21 1.18
CA TRP A 124 -3.07 20.26 0.28
C TRP A 124 -3.35 20.60 -1.19
N SER A 125 -2.45 20.17 -2.06
CA SER A 125 -2.52 20.34 -3.51
C SER A 125 -1.99 19.08 -4.23
N SER A 126 -2.20 19.01 -5.55
CA SER A 126 -1.74 17.92 -6.38
C SER A 126 -0.24 17.63 -6.17
N GLY A 127 0.09 16.35 -6.00
CA GLY A 127 1.44 15.86 -5.75
C GLY A 127 1.85 15.83 -4.28
N ASP A 128 1.05 16.42 -3.37
CA ASP A 128 1.31 16.35 -1.94
C ASP A 128 1.06 14.93 -1.40
N LEU A 129 1.86 14.54 -0.40
CA LEU A 129 1.61 13.35 0.41
C LEU A 129 1.53 13.76 1.87
N PHE A 130 0.61 13.18 2.62
CA PHE A 130 0.54 13.37 4.06
C PHE A 130 0.16 12.08 4.78
N VAL A 131 0.63 11.96 6.03
CA VAL A 131 0.36 10.78 6.87
C VAL A 131 -0.26 11.21 8.19
N LEU A 132 -1.22 10.42 8.63
CA LEU A 132 -1.92 10.62 9.90
C LEU A 132 -1.74 9.39 10.80
N PRO A 133 -1.36 9.58 12.08
CA PRO A 133 -1.39 8.51 13.08
C PRO A 133 -2.82 8.22 13.54
N ALA A 134 -2.99 7.19 14.37
CA ALA A 134 -4.24 6.91 15.07
C ALA A 134 -4.83 8.16 15.72
N GLY A 135 -6.16 8.30 15.66
CA GLY A 135 -6.90 9.44 16.24
C GLY A 135 -8.23 9.68 15.51
N PRO A 136 -8.88 10.84 15.74
CA PRO A 136 -10.16 11.16 15.12
C PRO A 136 -10.09 11.16 13.59
N ASP A 137 -11.19 10.82 12.95
CA ASP A 137 -11.31 10.87 11.51
C ASP A 137 -11.13 12.29 10.98
N PRO A 138 -10.32 12.51 9.93
CA PRO A 138 -10.17 13.81 9.32
C PRO A 138 -11.38 14.17 8.46
N LEU A 139 -11.69 15.46 8.37
CA LEU A 139 -12.53 16.00 7.31
C LEU A 139 -11.62 16.49 6.18
N LEU A 140 -11.78 15.93 4.98
CA LEU A 140 -11.16 16.44 3.76
C LEU A 140 -12.19 17.29 3.02
N GLN A 141 -11.86 18.55 2.75
CA GLN A 141 -12.69 19.49 2.00
C GLN A 141 -11.98 19.92 0.71
N ALA A 142 -12.57 19.64 -0.43
CA ALA A 142 -12.01 20.01 -1.72
C ALA A 142 -12.33 21.47 -2.08
N LYS A 143 -11.32 22.23 -2.50
CA LYS A 143 -11.50 23.54 -3.16
C LYS A 143 -11.79 23.39 -4.64
N THR A 144 -11.12 22.44 -5.27
CA THR A 144 -11.31 22.05 -6.66
C THR A 144 -11.66 20.57 -6.71
N GLU A 145 -12.21 20.08 -7.80
CA GLU A 145 -12.38 18.64 -8.00
C GLU A 145 -11.06 17.91 -7.75
N SER A 146 -11.10 16.87 -6.93
CA SER A 146 -9.89 16.25 -6.39
C SER A 146 -10.01 14.75 -6.34
N ILE A 147 -8.87 14.10 -6.60
CA ILE A 147 -8.68 12.67 -6.44
C ILE A 147 -7.50 12.45 -5.50
N LEU A 148 -7.73 11.70 -4.42
CA LEU A 148 -6.68 11.27 -3.52
C LEU A 148 -6.60 9.74 -3.51
N TYR A 149 -5.40 9.22 -3.30
CA TYR A 149 -5.15 7.81 -3.01
C TYR A 149 -4.91 7.66 -1.51
N TRP A 150 -5.72 6.84 -0.83
CA TRP A 150 -5.68 6.62 0.61
C TRP A 150 -5.34 5.19 0.93
N VAL A 151 -4.28 4.97 1.70
CA VAL A 151 -3.83 3.63 2.15
C VAL A 151 -3.74 3.62 3.67
N HIS A 152 -4.24 2.54 4.30
CA HIS A 152 -4.19 2.37 5.76
C HIS A 152 -4.06 0.89 6.17
N ASP A 153 -3.62 0.67 7.41
CA ASP A 153 -3.37 -0.65 7.99
C ASP A 153 -4.58 -1.25 8.76
N GLY A 154 -5.76 -0.72 8.54
CA GLY A 154 -6.99 -1.16 9.23
C GLY A 154 -7.32 -2.65 9.13
N PRO A 155 -7.15 -3.32 7.96
CA PRO A 155 -7.38 -4.77 7.85
C PRO A 155 -6.56 -5.59 8.84
N LEU A 156 -5.30 -5.24 9.07
CA LEU A 156 -4.44 -5.89 10.06
C LEU A 156 -5.03 -5.80 11.47
N LEU A 157 -5.51 -4.60 11.88
CA LEU A 157 -6.10 -4.39 13.19
C LEU A 157 -7.40 -5.18 13.36
N THR A 158 -8.21 -5.21 12.30
CA THR A 158 -9.45 -5.99 12.26
C THR A 158 -9.14 -7.49 12.45
N TYR A 159 -8.16 -8.02 11.74
CA TYR A 159 -7.71 -9.40 11.90
C TYR A 159 -7.22 -9.70 13.33
N LEU A 160 -6.47 -8.77 13.92
CA LEU A 160 -5.96 -8.91 15.29
C LEU A 160 -7.04 -8.71 16.37
N GLY A 161 -8.23 -8.19 16.02
CA GLY A 161 -9.29 -7.88 16.98
C GLY A 161 -8.92 -6.75 17.94
N VAL A 162 -8.17 -5.74 17.49
CA VAL A 162 -7.69 -4.63 18.30
C VAL A 162 -8.10 -3.28 17.71
N GLU A 163 -8.09 -2.23 18.55
CA GLU A 163 -8.37 -0.85 18.16
C GLU A 163 -7.11 0.01 18.29
N ALA A 164 -6.96 0.96 17.34
CA ALA A 164 -5.92 1.96 17.37
C ALA A 164 -6.27 3.05 18.38
N ASN A 165 -5.59 3.07 19.53
CA ASN A 165 -5.91 3.98 20.65
C ASN A 165 -4.81 5.00 20.97
N GLN A 166 -3.64 4.91 20.32
CA GLN A 166 -2.51 5.80 20.57
C GLN A 166 -1.77 6.15 19.27
N PRO A 167 -1.42 7.43 19.07
CA PRO A 167 -0.51 7.82 17.98
C PRO A 167 0.89 7.22 18.22
N ARG A 168 1.51 6.72 17.16
CA ARG A 168 2.85 6.11 17.18
C ARG A 168 3.90 6.95 16.47
N PHE A 169 3.49 8.03 15.82
CA PHE A 169 4.31 8.99 15.10
C PHE A 169 3.52 10.29 14.99
N GLN A 170 4.18 11.40 14.65
CA GLN A 170 3.54 12.67 14.42
C GLN A 170 2.98 12.78 13.00
N ALA A 171 1.81 13.42 12.83
CA ALA A 171 1.28 13.70 11.51
C ALA A 171 2.32 14.50 10.69
N SER A 172 2.51 14.13 9.43
CA SER A 172 3.52 14.76 8.58
C SER A 172 3.01 15.03 7.19
N HIS A 173 3.50 16.13 6.62
CA HIS A 173 3.22 16.57 5.26
C HIS A 173 4.51 16.59 4.45
N TYR A 174 4.46 16.00 3.28
CA TYR A 174 5.50 16.00 2.27
C TYR A 174 5.02 16.84 1.07
N PRO A 175 5.34 18.13 1.04
CA PRO A 175 4.89 19.02 -0.03
C PRO A 175 5.44 18.59 -1.38
N SER A 176 4.62 18.67 -2.41
CA SER A 176 4.99 18.29 -3.78
C SER A 176 6.24 19.00 -4.29
N GLU A 177 6.39 20.29 -3.95
CA GLU A 177 7.58 21.09 -4.32
C GLU A 177 8.86 20.48 -3.72
N ARG A 178 8.81 20.03 -2.46
CA ARG A 178 9.96 19.38 -1.82
C ARG A 178 10.25 18.02 -2.41
N LEU A 179 9.22 17.22 -2.67
CA LEU A 179 9.36 15.91 -3.31
C LEU A 179 9.98 16.06 -4.71
N GLU A 180 9.52 17.03 -5.49
CA GLU A 180 10.06 17.30 -6.82
C GLU A 180 11.51 17.78 -6.76
N ALA A 181 11.86 18.68 -5.82
CA ALA A 181 13.22 19.13 -5.64
C ALA A 181 14.19 17.98 -5.33
N GLU A 182 13.79 17.04 -4.48
CA GLU A 182 14.61 15.85 -4.17
C GLU A 182 14.74 14.89 -5.37
N LEU A 183 13.68 14.73 -6.17
CA LEU A 183 13.75 13.96 -7.41
C LEU A 183 14.70 14.61 -8.43
N GLN A 184 14.69 15.94 -8.56
CA GLN A 184 15.59 16.67 -9.43
C GLN A 184 17.05 16.56 -8.95
N ASN A 185 17.29 16.62 -7.64
CA ASN A 185 18.61 16.38 -7.05
C ASN A 185 19.11 14.97 -7.38
N LEU A 186 18.24 13.97 -7.26
CA LEU A 186 18.55 12.58 -7.61
C LEU A 186 18.90 12.44 -9.09
N LEU A 187 18.14 13.07 -9.98
CA LEU A 187 18.43 13.04 -11.44
C LEU A 187 19.73 13.76 -11.79
N ALA A 188 20.09 14.83 -11.08
CA ALA A 188 21.29 15.59 -11.31
C ALA A 188 22.57 14.89 -10.81
N ASP A 189 22.44 13.87 -9.95
CA ASP A 189 23.59 13.11 -9.45
C ASP A 189 24.17 12.21 -10.56
N PRO A 190 25.45 12.36 -10.96
CA PRO A 190 26.07 11.51 -11.96
C PRO A 190 26.04 10.00 -11.66
N SER A 191 25.94 9.61 -10.39
CA SER A 191 25.85 8.21 -9.98
C SER A 191 24.49 7.59 -10.38
N SER A 192 23.47 8.40 -10.50
CA SER A 192 22.10 7.98 -10.90
C SER A 192 22.04 7.39 -12.30
N ALA A 193 22.92 7.81 -13.21
CA ALA A 193 23.02 7.24 -14.56
C ALA A 193 23.33 5.74 -14.58
N ARG A 194 23.88 5.19 -13.48
CA ARG A 194 24.20 3.77 -13.32
C ARG A 194 23.23 3.05 -12.38
N SER A 195 22.29 3.79 -11.80
CA SER A 195 21.28 3.22 -10.90
C SER A 195 20.16 2.58 -11.71
N ASN A 196 19.77 1.38 -11.32
CA ASN A 196 18.60 0.72 -11.89
C ASN A 196 17.27 1.19 -11.28
N ARG A 197 17.35 2.07 -10.24
CA ARG A 197 16.19 2.62 -9.54
C ARG A 197 16.46 4.06 -9.15
N LEU A 198 15.60 4.93 -9.61
CA LEU A 198 15.61 6.36 -9.28
C LEU A 198 14.39 6.65 -8.40
N SER A 199 14.57 6.56 -7.09
CA SER A 199 13.45 6.72 -6.15
C SER A 199 13.92 7.42 -4.89
N ILE A 200 13.09 8.30 -4.35
CA ILE A 200 13.25 8.85 -3.01
C ILE A 200 12.41 8.01 -2.04
N LEU A 201 13.05 7.55 -0.97
CA LEU A 201 12.37 6.85 0.11
C LEU A 201 11.79 7.89 1.07
N LEU A 202 10.48 7.80 1.33
CA LEU A 202 9.80 8.69 2.26
C LEU A 202 9.95 8.15 3.69
N ALA A 203 10.48 8.96 4.59
CA ALA A 203 10.76 8.54 5.96
C ALA A 203 10.33 9.61 6.96
N HIS A 204 9.99 9.16 8.16
CA HIS A 204 9.64 9.99 9.30
C HIS A 204 10.77 9.98 10.34
N GLU A 205 11.06 11.12 10.98
CA GLU A 205 12.16 11.23 11.95
C GLU A 205 11.99 10.32 13.16
N ASP A 206 10.76 10.13 13.65
CA ASP A 206 10.43 9.20 14.75
C ASP A 206 10.75 7.73 14.40
N LEU A 207 10.96 7.42 13.11
CA LEU A 207 11.13 6.07 12.56
C LEU A 207 12.50 5.87 11.90
N SER A 208 13.52 6.57 12.38
CA SER A 208 14.87 6.57 11.82
C SER A 208 15.51 5.19 11.67
N ALA A 209 15.19 4.25 12.57
CA ALA A 209 15.71 2.87 12.55
C ALA A 209 15.14 2.02 11.41
N SER A 210 13.90 2.29 10.96
CA SER A 210 13.24 1.58 9.86
C SER A 210 13.28 2.36 8.54
N ARG A 211 13.49 3.67 8.60
CA ARG A 211 13.42 4.61 7.46
C ARG A 211 12.09 4.49 6.72
N THR A 212 10.98 4.46 7.47
CA THR A 212 9.63 4.28 6.94
C THR A 212 8.80 5.54 7.12
N VAL A 213 7.78 5.69 6.28
CA VAL A 213 6.88 6.85 6.31
C VAL A 213 5.93 6.79 7.52
N THR A 214 5.51 5.60 7.91
CA THR A 214 4.87 5.28 9.19
C THR A 214 5.48 4.00 9.75
N HIS A 215 5.12 3.59 10.96
CA HIS A 215 5.67 2.36 11.56
C HIS A 215 5.20 1.06 10.86
N THR A 216 4.11 1.11 10.09
CA THR A 216 3.63 -0.02 9.29
C THR A 216 3.88 0.17 7.79
N LEU A 217 3.83 1.41 7.29
CA LEU A 217 3.90 1.72 5.88
C LEU A 217 5.29 2.19 5.46
N TRP A 218 5.77 1.64 4.37
CA TRP A 218 6.92 2.10 3.62
C TRP A 218 6.45 2.66 2.28
N ALA A 219 6.89 3.84 1.90
CA ALA A 219 6.52 4.46 0.64
C ALA A 219 7.74 5.10 -0.03
N MET A 220 7.78 5.04 -1.35
CA MET A 220 8.79 5.72 -2.15
C MET A 220 8.15 6.37 -3.36
N LEU A 221 8.68 7.52 -3.78
CA LEU A 221 8.31 8.13 -5.05
C LEU A 221 9.41 7.81 -6.06
N GLY A 222 9.04 7.05 -7.10
CA GLY A 222 9.94 6.50 -8.09
C GLY A 222 9.80 7.12 -9.47
N LEU A 223 10.93 7.20 -10.17
CA LEU A 223 11.03 7.59 -11.57
C LEU A 223 11.48 6.40 -12.40
N VAL A 224 10.86 6.20 -13.55
CA VAL A 224 11.30 5.24 -14.57
C VAL A 224 11.58 6.01 -15.85
N PRO A 225 12.85 6.30 -16.15
CA PRO A 225 13.23 6.99 -17.40
C PRO A 225 12.77 6.24 -18.65
N ASP A 226 12.62 6.98 -19.75
CA ASP A 226 12.39 6.35 -21.06
C ASP A 226 13.53 5.40 -21.42
N GLY A 227 13.19 4.27 -22.03
CA GLY A 227 14.10 3.18 -22.36
C GLY A 227 14.61 2.37 -21.16
N ALA A 228 14.19 2.69 -19.93
CA ALA A 228 14.63 1.96 -18.76
C ALA A 228 13.90 0.62 -18.61
N SER A 229 14.68 -0.44 -18.33
CA SER A 229 14.18 -1.73 -17.89
C SER A 229 14.85 -2.06 -16.55
N GLN A 230 14.09 -2.01 -15.46
CA GLN A 230 14.61 -2.29 -14.15
C GLN A 230 14.84 -3.79 -13.97
N PRO A 231 16.03 -4.22 -13.50
CA PRO A 231 16.26 -5.61 -13.15
C PRO A 231 15.23 -6.11 -12.14
N PRO A 232 14.74 -7.35 -12.28
CA PRO A 232 13.77 -7.91 -11.37
C PRO A 232 14.23 -7.89 -9.91
N HIS A 233 13.30 -7.65 -9.01
CA HIS A 233 13.48 -7.80 -7.58
C HIS A 233 12.24 -8.43 -6.95
N ARG A 234 12.37 -8.88 -5.71
CA ARG A 234 11.26 -9.39 -4.90
C ARG A 234 11.42 -9.04 -3.44
N HIS A 235 10.33 -9.00 -2.71
CA HIS A 235 10.27 -8.78 -1.27
C HIS A 235 9.06 -9.50 -0.64
N GLN A 236 9.04 -9.65 0.70
CA GLN A 236 7.94 -10.31 1.42
C GLN A 236 6.76 -9.37 1.68
N SER A 237 6.98 -8.06 1.64
CA SER A 237 5.89 -7.09 1.75
C SER A 237 4.99 -7.16 0.51
N VAL A 238 3.71 -6.88 0.70
CA VAL A 238 2.83 -6.51 -0.41
C VAL A 238 3.18 -5.09 -0.87
N ALA A 239 3.11 -4.83 -2.18
CA ALA A 239 3.17 -3.47 -2.69
C ALA A 239 1.84 -3.08 -3.34
N LEU A 240 1.35 -1.90 -2.98
CA LEU A 240 0.22 -1.21 -3.59
C LEU A 240 0.80 -0.08 -4.44
N ASP A 241 0.95 -0.36 -5.74
CA ASP A 241 1.65 0.49 -6.68
C ASP A 241 0.66 1.47 -7.33
N LEU A 242 0.73 2.76 -6.97
CA LEU A 242 -0.01 3.81 -7.63
C LEU A 242 0.79 4.33 -8.82
N ILE A 243 0.21 4.35 -10.00
CA ILE A 243 0.80 4.97 -11.19
C ILE A 243 0.45 6.46 -11.18
N VAL A 244 1.42 7.27 -10.79
CA VAL A 244 1.22 8.72 -10.67
C VAL A 244 1.13 9.38 -12.04
N ASP A 245 2.04 9.01 -12.95
CA ASP A 245 2.10 9.55 -14.29
C ASP A 245 2.84 8.61 -15.25
N CYS A 246 2.27 8.34 -16.41
CA CYS A 246 2.90 7.57 -17.49
C CYS A 246 2.20 7.82 -18.83
N ASP A 247 2.90 7.54 -19.92
CA ASP A 247 2.33 7.36 -21.25
C ASP A 247 2.22 5.87 -21.60
N PRO A 248 1.45 5.48 -22.62
CA PRO A 248 1.39 4.10 -23.11
C PRO A 248 2.79 3.56 -23.46
N GLY A 249 3.09 2.33 -23.05
CA GLY A 249 4.42 1.72 -23.20
C GLY A 249 5.16 1.54 -21.86
N CYS A 250 4.55 1.97 -20.75
CA CYS A 250 5.03 1.63 -19.42
C CYS A 250 4.30 0.38 -18.90
N TYR A 251 5.04 -0.55 -18.27
CA TYR A 251 4.46 -1.78 -17.74
C TYR A 251 5.32 -2.39 -16.64
N THR A 252 4.73 -3.31 -15.90
CA THR A 252 5.42 -4.17 -14.92
C THR A 252 5.31 -5.61 -15.37
N LEU A 253 6.43 -6.34 -15.28
CA LEU A 253 6.48 -7.79 -15.43
C LEU A 253 6.51 -8.42 -14.04
N VAL A 254 5.69 -9.45 -13.81
CA VAL A 254 5.58 -10.14 -12.53
C VAL A 254 5.62 -11.66 -12.75
N GLY A 255 6.33 -12.41 -11.90
CA GLY A 255 6.38 -13.87 -12.01
C GLY A 255 7.07 -14.55 -10.83
N LYS A 256 6.97 -15.88 -10.80
CA LYS A 256 7.43 -16.70 -9.65
C LYS A 256 8.92 -16.99 -9.69
N GLU A 257 9.49 -17.14 -10.87
CA GLU A 257 10.85 -17.64 -11.07
C GLU A 257 11.64 -16.76 -12.05
N LEU A 258 12.96 -16.82 -11.92
CA LEU A 258 13.88 -16.27 -12.91
C LEU A 258 14.44 -17.38 -13.80
N ASP A 259 14.74 -17.04 -15.06
CA ASP A 259 15.54 -17.87 -15.94
C ASP A 259 17.05 -17.74 -15.63
N SER A 260 17.89 -18.45 -16.40
CA SER A 260 19.35 -18.41 -16.25
C SER A 260 19.97 -17.03 -16.49
N ASP A 261 19.28 -16.17 -17.21
CA ASP A 261 19.73 -14.80 -17.54
C ASP A 261 19.23 -13.78 -16.53
N GLY A 262 18.49 -14.21 -15.48
CA GLY A 262 17.93 -13.35 -14.45
C GLY A 262 16.66 -12.61 -14.89
N ARG A 263 16.00 -13.05 -15.96
CA ARG A 263 14.73 -12.51 -16.44
C ARG A 263 13.58 -13.30 -15.81
N ILE A 264 12.42 -12.64 -15.67
CA ILE A 264 11.22 -13.30 -15.12
C ILE A 264 10.68 -14.29 -16.14
N ARG A 265 10.58 -15.58 -15.72
CA ARG A 265 10.00 -16.66 -16.53
C ARG A 265 8.47 -16.56 -16.50
N ASP A 266 7.83 -16.80 -17.63
CA ASP A 266 6.37 -16.82 -17.79
C ASP A 266 5.71 -15.60 -17.13
N ALA A 267 6.29 -14.41 -17.37
CA ALA A 267 5.88 -13.16 -16.73
C ALA A 267 4.46 -12.78 -17.13
N GLU A 268 3.64 -12.45 -16.15
CA GLU A 268 2.43 -11.66 -16.34
C GLU A 268 2.82 -10.20 -16.54
N ARG A 269 2.16 -9.52 -17.49
CA ARG A 269 2.37 -8.12 -17.81
C ARG A 269 1.20 -7.29 -17.34
N ILE A 270 1.52 -6.20 -16.62
CA ILE A 270 0.57 -5.15 -16.23
C ILE A 270 0.93 -3.89 -16.99
N ASP A 271 0.10 -3.50 -17.94
CA ASP A 271 0.25 -2.21 -18.63
C ASP A 271 -0.22 -1.08 -17.72
N TRP A 272 0.61 -0.03 -17.62
CA TRP A 272 0.33 1.09 -16.74
C TRP A 272 -0.69 2.05 -17.34
N GLN A 273 -1.50 2.61 -16.43
CA GLN A 273 -2.43 3.69 -16.73
C GLN A 273 -2.24 4.78 -15.67
N ALA A 274 -1.97 6.02 -16.10
CA ALA A 274 -1.82 7.15 -15.17
C ALA A 274 -3.09 7.32 -14.32
N GLY A 275 -2.91 7.42 -13.00
CA GLY A 275 -4.01 7.43 -12.02
C GLY A 275 -4.57 6.05 -11.66
N GLY A 276 -4.12 4.98 -12.30
CA GLY A 276 -4.46 3.60 -11.92
C GLY A 276 -3.57 3.06 -10.79
N ALA A 277 -3.94 1.91 -10.25
CA ALA A 277 -3.17 1.23 -9.23
C ALA A 277 -3.14 -0.28 -9.49
N PHE A 278 -2.11 -0.96 -9.00
CA PHE A 278 -2.06 -2.42 -9.01
C PHE A 278 -1.40 -2.95 -7.74
N ILE A 279 -1.62 -4.22 -7.45
CA ILE A 279 -1.00 -4.91 -6.32
C ILE A 279 0.11 -5.84 -6.83
N THR A 280 1.29 -5.73 -6.23
CA THR A 280 2.39 -6.67 -6.41
C THR A 280 2.40 -7.64 -5.23
N PRO A 281 2.09 -8.94 -5.47
CA PRO A 281 2.02 -9.93 -4.41
C PRO A 281 3.38 -10.21 -3.76
N PRO A 282 3.40 -10.57 -2.45
CA PRO A 282 4.62 -10.91 -1.73
C PRO A 282 5.40 -12.05 -2.39
N GLY A 283 6.71 -11.92 -2.44
CA GLY A 283 7.63 -12.98 -2.89
C GLY A 283 7.72 -13.18 -4.40
N LEU A 284 6.89 -12.50 -5.20
CA LEU A 284 6.99 -12.55 -6.66
C LEU A 284 8.11 -11.63 -7.16
N TRP A 285 8.85 -12.12 -8.16
CA TRP A 285 9.78 -11.30 -8.92
C TRP A 285 9.02 -10.30 -9.77
N HIS A 286 9.44 -9.03 -9.73
CA HIS A 286 8.85 -8.00 -10.55
C HIS A 286 9.89 -6.96 -11.00
N GLY A 287 9.62 -6.31 -12.12
CA GLY A 287 10.48 -5.26 -12.69
C GLY A 287 9.66 -4.34 -13.58
N HIS A 288 10.00 -3.05 -13.55
CA HIS A 288 9.29 -2.02 -14.29
C HIS A 288 10.04 -1.69 -15.57
N VAL A 289 9.29 -1.49 -16.64
CA VAL A 289 9.80 -1.15 -17.98
C VAL A 289 9.08 0.09 -18.49
N ASN A 290 9.84 0.98 -19.10
CA ASN A 290 9.31 2.19 -19.74
C ASN A 290 9.85 2.30 -21.17
N GLU A 291 8.97 2.13 -22.13
CA GLU A 291 9.19 2.27 -23.57
C GLU A 291 8.30 3.37 -24.17
N SER A 292 7.87 4.33 -23.34
CA SER A 292 6.84 5.31 -23.70
C SER A 292 7.35 6.58 -24.38
N GLY A 293 8.66 6.80 -24.40
CA GLY A 293 9.27 8.05 -24.91
C GLY A 293 9.33 9.18 -23.87
N ARG A 294 8.81 8.98 -22.64
CA ARG A 294 8.75 9.98 -21.56
C ARG A 294 9.04 9.36 -20.18
N MET A 295 9.50 10.18 -19.24
CA MET A 295 9.65 9.77 -17.83
C MET A 295 8.30 9.35 -17.26
N ALA A 296 8.25 8.21 -16.62
CA ALA A 296 7.10 7.74 -15.84
C ALA A 296 7.34 7.85 -14.33
N ARG A 297 6.25 7.95 -13.55
CA ARG A 297 6.27 8.09 -12.09
C ARG A 297 5.33 7.10 -11.44
N LEU A 298 5.81 6.46 -10.35
CA LEU A 298 5.01 5.56 -9.53
C LEU A 298 5.27 5.81 -8.05
N LEU A 299 4.28 5.48 -7.23
CA LEU A 299 4.33 5.55 -5.78
C LEU A 299 3.98 4.16 -5.20
N PRO A 300 4.96 3.27 -5.01
CA PRO A 300 4.76 2.03 -4.26
C PRO A 300 4.54 2.33 -2.78
N ILE A 301 3.47 1.76 -2.22
CA ILE A 301 3.19 1.78 -0.78
C ILE A 301 3.15 0.34 -0.31
N GLN A 302 3.92 0.01 0.73
CA GLN A 302 4.13 -1.36 1.17
C GLN A 302 3.91 -1.49 2.68
N ASP A 303 3.54 -2.69 3.15
CA ASP A 303 3.57 -3.04 4.57
C ASP A 303 4.98 -3.39 5.07
N ALA A 304 6.01 -2.96 4.34
CA ALA A 304 7.41 -3.23 4.65
C ALA A 304 7.88 -2.62 5.98
N GLY A 305 7.20 -1.61 6.49
CA GLY A 305 7.44 -1.09 7.84
C GLY A 305 7.18 -2.15 8.91
N LEU A 306 6.07 -2.87 8.78
CA LEU A 306 5.74 -3.99 9.64
C LEU A 306 6.77 -5.12 9.50
N HIS A 307 7.13 -5.50 8.27
CA HIS A 307 8.13 -6.53 8.01
C HIS A 307 9.52 -6.15 8.54
N THR A 308 9.89 -4.88 8.51
CA THR A 308 11.12 -4.37 9.13
C THR A 308 11.08 -4.53 10.64
N TYR A 309 9.97 -4.18 11.29
CA TYR A 309 9.79 -4.37 12.73
C TYR A 309 9.87 -5.85 13.12
N LEU A 310 9.25 -6.73 12.36
CA LEU A 310 9.25 -8.18 12.57
C LEU A 310 10.58 -8.87 12.20
N ARG A 311 11.54 -8.17 11.57
CA ARG A 311 12.82 -8.70 11.04
C ARG A 311 12.61 -9.76 9.96
N SER A 312 11.53 -9.67 9.22
CA SER A 312 11.17 -10.58 8.13
C SER A 312 11.32 -9.95 6.74
N LEU A 313 11.70 -8.66 6.67
CA LEU A 313 11.93 -8.00 5.39
C LEU A 313 13.20 -8.57 4.74
N ASP A 314 13.06 -9.11 3.52
CA ASP A 314 14.16 -9.64 2.70
C ASP A 314 13.93 -9.17 1.25
N ILE A 315 14.62 -8.11 0.84
CA ILE A 315 14.57 -7.59 -0.52
C ILE A 315 15.72 -8.20 -1.32
N ARG A 316 15.40 -8.85 -2.43
CA ARG A 316 16.39 -9.49 -3.32
C ARG A 316 16.31 -8.92 -4.71
N PHE A 317 17.48 -8.65 -5.29
CA PHE A 317 17.63 -8.17 -6.67
C PHE A 317 18.21 -9.27 -7.55
N SER A 318 17.75 -9.39 -8.80
CA SER A 318 18.38 -10.27 -9.77
C SER A 318 19.77 -9.72 -10.14
N GLY A 319 20.77 -10.59 -10.20
CA GLY A 319 22.15 -10.23 -10.60
C GLY A 319 23.01 -9.55 -9.53
N SER A 320 22.52 -9.34 -8.30
CA SER A 320 23.35 -8.92 -7.18
C SER A 320 23.82 -10.13 -6.38
N ASN A 321 25.12 -10.39 -6.44
CA ASN A 321 25.82 -11.12 -5.38
C ASN A 321 25.90 -10.14 -4.19
N VAL A 322 24.93 -10.19 -3.27
CA VAL A 322 25.01 -9.56 -1.95
C VAL A 322 25.55 -10.57 -0.98
#